data_891c3b6c01de090ac7c1274d46f16926
#
_entry.id   891c3b6c01de090ac7c1274d46f16926
#
_cell.length_a   1.000
_cell.length_b   1.000
_cell.length_c   1.000
_cell.angle_alpha   90.00
_cell.angle_beta   90.00
_cell.angle_gamma   90.00
#
_symmetry.space_group_name_H-M   'P 1'
#
loop_
_entity.id
_entity.type
_entity.pdbx_description
1 polymer ?
#
loop_
_entity_poly.entity_id
_entity_poly.type
_entity_poly.pdbx_seq_one_letter_code
_entity_poly.pdbx_strand_id
1 'polypeptide(L)'
;TRFASTQAWCWQQGARLKWHPFEKDYVLYNDVDKNSYVARLYNLAENRTVSTYCDAFYDVSPDFSYALSLNFSRLQRLRPGYGYSVLPDKTVKDVAPNDDGIFYIDIHNNEKKILVSLADLASDVSDPNVDQHYINHISISPDGKRFMFFHIWTLKGDSHWRTRLCVYSFVDGKVDVLE
;
A
#
# COMPACT_ATOMS: atom_id res chain seq x y z
N THR A 1 -7.55 0.46 -26.73
CA THR A 1 -7.54 1.94 -26.71
C THR A 1 -6.80 2.42 -25.48
N ARG A 2 -5.87 3.36 -25.66
CA ARG A 2 -5.17 4.01 -24.54
C ARG A 2 -6.12 5.03 -23.91
N PHE A 3 -6.37 4.92 -22.60
CA PHE A 3 -7.23 5.86 -21.86
C PHE A 3 -6.43 6.79 -20.92
N ALA A 4 -5.31 6.32 -20.37
CA ALA A 4 -4.46 7.10 -19.47
C ALA A 4 -3.00 6.70 -19.59
N SER A 5 -2.12 7.43 -18.90
CA SER A 5 -0.73 7.09 -18.68
C SER A 5 -0.35 7.45 -17.24
N THR A 6 0.61 6.74 -16.67
CA THR A 6 1.10 6.98 -15.32
C THR A 6 2.59 6.74 -15.22
N GLN A 7 3.23 7.39 -14.24
CA GLN A 7 4.60 7.13 -13.82
C GLN A 7 4.67 6.27 -12.54
N ALA A 8 3.54 6.12 -11.81
CA ALA A 8 3.44 5.22 -10.66
C ALA A 8 3.23 3.77 -11.15
N TRP A 9 4.32 3.12 -11.52
CA TRP A 9 4.31 1.79 -12.12
C TRP A 9 5.47 0.93 -11.62
N CYS A 10 5.25 -0.36 -11.51
CA CYS A 10 6.29 -1.34 -11.24
C CYS A 10 6.04 -2.67 -11.98
N TRP A 11 7.08 -3.51 -12.08
CA TRP A 11 7.02 -4.76 -12.83
C TRP A 11 6.02 -5.77 -12.29
N GLN A 12 5.90 -5.89 -10.98
CA GLN A 12 5.10 -6.96 -10.36
C GLN A 12 3.62 -6.62 -10.24
N GLN A 13 3.30 -5.34 -10.08
CA GLN A 13 1.94 -4.91 -9.70
C GLN A 13 1.38 -3.82 -10.63
N GLY A 14 2.16 -3.39 -11.62
CA GLY A 14 1.77 -2.30 -12.52
C GLY A 14 1.44 -1.01 -11.74
N ALA A 15 0.44 -0.29 -12.19
CA ALA A 15 -0.12 0.89 -11.53
C ALA A 15 -1.28 0.55 -10.58
N ARG A 16 -1.40 -0.69 -10.13
CA ARG A 16 -2.55 -1.18 -9.33
C ARG A 16 -3.89 -0.93 -10.02
N LEU A 17 -3.93 -1.09 -11.34
CA LEU A 17 -5.15 -0.93 -12.11
C LEU A 17 -6.24 -1.90 -11.63
N LYS A 18 -7.39 -1.38 -11.26
CA LYS A 18 -8.56 -2.13 -10.78
C LYS A 18 -9.86 -1.57 -11.35
N TRP A 19 -10.84 -2.44 -11.54
CA TRP A 19 -12.21 -2.00 -11.74
C TRP A 19 -12.77 -1.41 -10.45
N HIS A 20 -13.64 -0.42 -10.59
CA HIS A 20 -14.49 0.01 -9.48
C HIS A 20 -15.38 -1.17 -9.03
N PRO A 21 -15.57 -1.42 -7.72
CA PRO A 21 -16.25 -2.63 -7.26
C PRO A 21 -17.65 -2.87 -7.82
N PHE A 22 -18.39 -1.81 -8.16
CA PHE A 22 -19.78 -1.91 -8.65
C PHE A 22 -20.12 -0.98 -9.83
N GLU A 23 -19.28 -0.03 -10.19
CA GLU A 23 -19.49 0.90 -11.31
C GLU A 23 -18.69 0.44 -12.54
N LYS A 24 -19.39 -0.11 -13.53
CA LYS A 24 -18.78 -0.82 -14.68
C LYS A 24 -17.88 0.02 -15.59
N ASP A 25 -18.12 1.34 -15.66
CA ASP A 25 -17.38 2.23 -16.55
C ASP A 25 -16.25 2.97 -15.83
N TYR A 26 -15.95 2.60 -14.59
CA TYR A 26 -14.92 3.23 -13.78
C TYR A 26 -13.75 2.30 -13.51
N VAL A 27 -12.55 2.84 -13.63
CA VAL A 27 -11.29 2.17 -13.27
C VAL A 27 -10.48 3.03 -12.32
N LEU A 28 -9.77 2.36 -11.42
CA LEU A 28 -8.82 2.96 -10.51
C LEU A 28 -7.39 2.66 -10.99
N TYR A 29 -6.50 3.61 -10.88
CA TYR A 29 -5.06 3.39 -11.08
C TYR A 29 -4.27 4.40 -10.27
N ASN A 30 -3.04 4.03 -9.91
CA ASN A 30 -2.12 4.92 -9.22
C ASN A 30 -1.37 5.80 -10.22
N ASP A 31 -1.06 7.03 -9.76
CA ASP A 31 -0.34 8.02 -10.54
C ASP A 31 0.54 8.89 -9.61
N VAL A 32 1.23 9.83 -10.20
CA VAL A 32 2.00 10.86 -9.50
C VAL A 32 1.34 12.21 -9.75
N ASP A 33 1.10 12.96 -8.70
CA ASP A 33 0.68 14.35 -8.78
C ASP A 33 1.66 15.20 -7.95
N LYS A 34 2.36 16.11 -8.63
CA LYS A 34 3.43 16.94 -8.03
C LYS A 34 4.49 16.05 -7.35
N ASN A 35 4.51 16.05 -6.02
CA ASN A 35 5.47 15.32 -5.19
C ASN A 35 4.82 14.23 -4.34
N SER A 36 3.67 13.69 -4.78
CA SER A 36 2.92 12.64 -4.06
C SER A 36 2.44 11.56 -5.02
N TYR A 37 2.42 10.32 -4.54
CA TYR A 37 1.64 9.28 -5.19
C TYR A 37 0.17 9.51 -4.86
N VAL A 38 -0.69 9.25 -5.83
CA VAL A 38 -2.15 9.44 -5.76
C VAL A 38 -2.85 8.26 -6.42
N ALA A 39 -4.11 8.02 -6.08
CA ALA A 39 -4.98 7.17 -6.89
C ALA A 39 -5.94 8.04 -7.71
N ARG A 40 -6.20 7.62 -8.94
CA ARG A 40 -7.16 8.29 -9.83
C ARG A 40 -8.33 7.36 -10.12
N LEU A 41 -9.54 7.90 -10.03
CA LEU A 41 -10.75 7.28 -10.54
C LEU A 41 -11.04 7.86 -11.92
N TYR A 42 -11.08 6.99 -12.91
CA TYR A 42 -11.25 7.35 -14.31
C TYR A 42 -12.56 6.80 -14.85
N ASN A 43 -13.37 7.65 -15.49
CA ASN A 43 -14.57 7.25 -16.20
C ASN A 43 -14.24 6.95 -17.67
N LEU A 44 -14.39 5.70 -18.08
CA LEU A 44 -14.06 5.24 -19.44
C LEU A 44 -15.05 5.76 -20.48
N ALA A 45 -16.32 5.93 -20.14
CA ALA A 45 -17.35 6.44 -21.05
C ALA A 45 -17.14 7.94 -21.32
N GLU A 46 -16.80 8.71 -20.28
CA GLU A 46 -16.55 10.15 -20.37
C GLU A 46 -15.10 10.48 -20.76
N ASN A 47 -14.23 9.47 -20.77
CA ASN A 47 -12.80 9.59 -21.11
C ASN A 47 -12.08 10.66 -20.28
N ARG A 48 -12.31 10.69 -18.96
CA ARG A 48 -11.69 11.65 -18.03
C ARG A 48 -11.50 11.11 -16.62
N THR A 49 -10.55 11.67 -15.90
CA THR A 49 -10.44 11.50 -14.44
C THR A 49 -11.58 12.23 -13.76
N VAL A 50 -12.29 11.54 -12.87
CA VAL A 50 -13.42 12.11 -12.11
C VAL A 50 -13.05 12.42 -10.67
N SER A 51 -12.08 11.68 -10.10
CA SER A 51 -11.57 11.94 -8.75
C SER A 51 -10.07 11.64 -8.64
N THR A 52 -9.41 12.35 -7.74
CA THR A 52 -8.03 12.10 -7.35
C THR A 52 -7.96 12.01 -5.83
N TYR A 53 -7.39 10.93 -5.33
CA TYR A 53 -7.30 10.64 -3.90
C TYR A 53 -5.92 11.01 -3.34
N CYS A 54 -5.87 11.27 -2.04
CA CYS A 54 -4.71 11.83 -1.34
C CYS A 54 -3.48 10.90 -1.29
N ASP A 55 -3.63 9.61 -1.65
CA ASP A 55 -2.52 8.65 -1.74
C ASP A 55 -2.79 7.60 -2.81
N ALA A 56 -1.75 6.85 -3.19
CA ALA A 56 -1.87 5.67 -4.04
C ALA A 56 -2.59 4.53 -3.30
N PHE A 57 -3.42 3.78 -3.99
CA PHE A 57 -4.13 2.64 -3.41
C PHE A 57 -3.33 1.35 -3.62
N TYR A 58 -3.18 0.56 -2.57
CA TYR A 58 -2.71 -0.82 -2.70
C TYR A 58 -3.90 -1.75 -2.94
N ASP A 59 -4.95 -1.64 -2.14
CA ASP A 59 -6.20 -2.35 -2.30
C ASP A 59 -7.39 -1.46 -1.91
N VAL A 60 -8.60 -1.81 -2.37
CA VAL A 60 -9.82 -1.05 -2.12
C VAL A 60 -10.91 -1.96 -1.58
N SER A 61 -11.68 -1.46 -0.61
CA SER A 61 -12.78 -2.21 0.01
C SER A 61 -13.88 -2.56 -0.99
N PRO A 62 -14.56 -3.71 -0.81
CA PRO A 62 -15.64 -4.15 -1.71
C PRO A 62 -16.79 -3.17 -1.83
N ASP A 63 -17.06 -2.38 -0.79
CA ASP A 63 -18.10 -1.35 -0.73
C ASP A 63 -17.62 0.05 -1.17
N PHE A 64 -16.35 0.15 -1.56
CA PHE A 64 -15.69 1.41 -1.95
C PHE A 64 -15.72 2.50 -0.87
N SER A 65 -15.80 2.14 0.41
CA SER A 65 -15.79 3.10 1.52
C SER A 65 -14.36 3.50 1.94
N TYR A 66 -13.39 2.58 1.78
CA TYR A 66 -11.99 2.84 2.10
C TYR A 66 -11.03 2.16 1.15
N ALA A 67 -9.80 2.62 1.17
CA ALA A 67 -8.66 1.95 0.56
C ALA A 67 -7.53 1.77 1.57
N LEU A 68 -6.63 0.84 1.27
CA LEU A 68 -5.38 0.65 1.99
C LEU A 68 -4.20 1.05 1.11
N SER A 69 -3.20 1.65 1.72
CA SER A 69 -1.96 2.05 1.08
C SER A 69 -0.75 1.65 1.91
N LEU A 70 0.42 1.73 1.31
CA LEU A 70 1.72 1.58 1.95
C LEU A 70 2.73 2.55 1.31
N ASN A 71 3.93 2.65 1.87
CA ASN A 71 5.01 3.44 1.28
C ASN A 71 5.61 2.72 0.06
N PHE A 72 5.12 3.05 -1.14
CA PHE A 72 5.60 2.47 -2.39
C PHE A 72 7.06 2.78 -2.69
N SER A 73 7.59 3.93 -2.21
CA SER A 73 9.01 4.26 -2.37
C SER A 73 9.89 3.38 -1.48
N ARG A 74 9.47 3.13 -0.23
CA ARG A 74 10.15 2.20 0.68
C ARG A 74 10.12 0.78 0.13
N LEU A 75 8.95 0.34 -0.34
CA LEU A 75 8.79 -0.96 -0.96
C LEU A 75 9.72 -1.12 -2.17
N GLN A 76 9.83 -0.10 -3.04
CA GLN A 76 10.73 -0.14 -4.19
C GLN A 76 12.21 -0.21 -3.77
N ARG A 77 12.61 0.56 -2.77
CA ARG A 77 14.00 0.56 -2.29
C ARG A 77 14.41 -0.81 -1.73
N LEU A 78 13.54 -1.42 -0.93
CA LEU A 78 13.82 -2.68 -0.23
C LEU A 78 13.50 -3.92 -1.07
N ARG A 79 12.58 -3.78 -2.02
CA ARG A 79 12.18 -4.84 -2.95
C ARG A 79 12.01 -4.28 -4.37
N PRO A 80 13.08 -4.08 -5.11
CA PRO A 80 13.01 -3.52 -6.47
C PRO A 80 12.02 -4.28 -7.37
N GLY A 81 11.19 -3.52 -8.08
CA GLY A 81 10.16 -4.08 -8.96
C GLY A 81 8.77 -4.25 -8.32
N TYR A 82 8.62 -4.04 -7.01
CA TYR A 82 7.33 -4.15 -6.31
C TYR A 82 6.72 -2.80 -5.92
N GLY A 83 7.52 -1.78 -5.77
CA GLY A 83 7.08 -0.42 -5.46
C GLY A 83 7.32 0.55 -6.62
N TYR A 84 7.23 1.85 -6.35
CA TYR A 84 7.37 2.91 -7.34
C TYR A 84 8.67 3.70 -7.12
N SER A 85 9.38 4.00 -8.22
CA SER A 85 10.72 4.60 -8.20
C SER A 85 10.75 6.11 -8.46
N VAL A 86 9.61 6.73 -8.77
CA VAL A 86 9.56 8.15 -9.17
C VAL A 86 9.86 9.09 -8.01
N LEU A 87 9.36 8.77 -6.81
CA LEU A 87 9.59 9.57 -5.62
C LEU A 87 10.56 8.86 -4.68
N PRO A 88 11.47 9.61 -4.01
CA PRO A 88 12.41 9.03 -3.07
C PRO A 88 11.71 8.55 -1.80
N ASP A 89 12.25 7.48 -1.21
CA ASP A 89 11.88 7.06 0.15
C ASP A 89 12.41 8.09 1.17
N LYS A 90 11.51 8.71 1.93
CA LYS A 90 11.86 9.69 2.96
C LYS A 90 12.28 9.03 4.28
N THR A 91 11.97 7.75 4.46
CA THR A 91 12.20 6.98 5.69
C THR A 91 13.45 6.09 5.61
N VAL A 92 14.39 6.40 4.71
CA VAL A 92 15.56 5.55 4.41
C VAL A 92 16.47 5.29 5.62
N LYS A 93 16.50 6.20 6.59
CA LYS A 93 17.34 6.10 7.80
C LYS A 93 16.67 5.36 8.95
N ASP A 94 15.36 5.13 8.86
CA ASP A 94 14.58 4.57 9.94
C ASP A 94 14.34 3.08 9.70
N VAL A 95 14.80 2.26 10.62
CA VAL A 95 14.67 0.79 10.56
C VAL A 95 13.19 0.38 10.54
N ALA A 96 12.41 0.94 11.46
CA ALA A 96 10.97 0.70 11.60
C ALA A 96 10.27 2.00 12.05
N PRO A 97 9.96 2.93 11.13
CA PRO A 97 9.34 4.20 11.48
C PRO A 97 7.92 4.00 12.04
N ASN A 98 7.53 4.88 12.97
CA ASN A 98 6.20 4.87 13.58
C ASN A 98 5.15 5.62 12.74
N ASP A 99 5.60 6.43 11.79
CA ASP A 99 4.77 7.22 10.85
C ASP A 99 4.71 6.60 9.44
N ASP A 100 5.23 5.38 9.28
CA ASP A 100 5.17 4.58 8.05
C ASP A 100 4.66 3.18 8.35
N GLY A 101 3.96 2.56 7.38
CA GLY A 101 3.33 1.26 7.55
C GLY A 101 2.15 1.05 6.61
N ILE A 102 1.01 0.62 7.15
CA ILE A 102 -0.25 0.51 6.41
C ILE A 102 -1.11 1.73 6.72
N PHE A 103 -1.52 2.41 5.65
CA PHE A 103 -2.40 3.57 5.74
C PHE A 103 -3.83 3.18 5.38
N TYR A 104 -4.77 3.70 6.15
CA TYR A 104 -6.19 3.72 5.83
C TYR A 104 -6.52 5.03 5.13
N ILE A 105 -7.23 4.96 4.03
CA ILE A 105 -7.71 6.11 3.27
C ILE A 105 -9.23 6.06 3.28
N ASP A 106 -9.86 7.03 3.91
CA ASP A 106 -11.29 7.27 3.79
C ASP A 106 -11.56 7.83 2.39
N ILE A 107 -12.26 7.06 1.56
CA ILE A 107 -12.52 7.44 0.17
C ILE A 107 -13.49 8.61 0.08
N HIS A 108 -14.46 8.68 1.00
CA HIS A 108 -15.49 9.71 1.01
C HIS A 108 -14.91 11.09 1.42
N ASN A 109 -14.14 11.10 2.50
CA ASN A 109 -13.55 12.34 3.02
C ASN A 109 -12.19 12.67 2.38
N ASN A 110 -11.61 11.75 1.62
CA ASN A 110 -10.27 11.84 1.02
C ASN A 110 -9.18 12.13 2.08
N GLU A 111 -9.24 11.42 3.21
CA GLU A 111 -8.34 11.56 4.35
C GLU A 111 -7.53 10.29 4.56
N LYS A 112 -6.24 10.48 4.89
CA LYS A 112 -5.31 9.40 5.18
C LYS A 112 -4.90 9.39 6.65
N LYS A 113 -4.88 8.19 7.26
CA LYS A 113 -4.30 7.97 8.59
C LYS A 113 -3.49 6.68 8.62
N ILE A 114 -2.50 6.62 9.51
CA ILE A 114 -1.79 5.37 9.76
C ILE A 114 -2.72 4.40 10.51
N LEU A 115 -2.73 3.15 10.08
CA LEU A 115 -3.55 2.08 10.67
C LEU A 115 -2.70 1.08 11.44
N VAL A 116 -1.55 0.69 10.85
CA VAL A 116 -0.58 -0.23 11.46
C VAL A 116 0.80 0.34 11.16
N SER A 117 1.57 0.68 12.19
CA SER A 117 2.92 1.22 12.00
C SER A 117 3.96 0.10 11.85
N LEU A 118 5.06 0.40 11.15
CA LEU A 118 6.21 -0.50 11.12
C LEU A 118 6.85 -0.67 12.50
N ALA A 119 6.82 0.37 13.36
CA ALA A 119 7.30 0.29 14.73
C ALA A 119 6.50 -0.74 15.55
N ASP A 120 5.16 -0.72 15.46
CA ASP A 120 4.31 -1.71 16.13
C ASP A 120 4.61 -3.14 15.65
N LEU A 121 4.72 -3.32 14.34
CA LEU A 121 5.05 -4.62 13.75
C LEU A 121 6.46 -5.11 14.12
N ALA A 122 7.41 -4.20 14.32
CA ALA A 122 8.78 -4.55 14.67
C ALA A 122 8.94 -4.90 16.16
N SER A 123 8.01 -4.50 17.01
CA SER A 123 8.13 -4.56 18.48
C SER A 123 8.36 -5.98 19.03
N ASP A 124 7.92 -7.00 18.32
CA ASP A 124 8.08 -8.42 18.69
C ASP A 124 9.15 -9.16 17.87
N VAL A 125 9.86 -8.45 16.99
CA VAL A 125 11.00 -9.01 16.24
C VAL A 125 12.30 -8.80 17.03
N SER A 126 12.75 -9.83 17.72
CA SER A 126 13.88 -9.73 18.69
C SER A 126 15.26 -9.95 18.08
N ASP A 127 15.48 -9.78 16.77
CA ASP A 127 16.80 -9.94 16.15
C ASP A 127 17.56 -8.59 16.13
N PRO A 128 18.71 -8.48 16.83
CA PRO A 128 19.49 -7.23 16.88
C PRO A 128 20.17 -6.88 15.53
N ASN A 129 20.17 -7.80 14.57
CA ASN A 129 20.77 -7.60 13.27
C ASN A 129 19.76 -7.09 12.22
N VAL A 130 18.54 -6.81 12.61
CA VAL A 130 17.55 -6.24 11.67
C VAL A 130 18.09 -4.96 11.07
N ASP A 131 17.95 -4.83 9.75
CA ASP A 131 18.34 -3.66 8.98
C ASP A 131 17.14 -2.78 8.65
N GLN A 132 16.10 -3.37 8.09
CA GLN A 132 14.90 -2.62 7.67
C GLN A 132 13.64 -3.48 7.77
N HIS A 133 12.50 -2.84 8.07
CA HIS A 133 11.17 -3.44 7.96
C HIS A 133 10.39 -2.82 6.80
N TYR A 134 9.54 -3.62 6.16
CA TYR A 134 8.60 -3.16 5.12
C TYR A 134 7.40 -4.08 5.00
N ILE A 135 6.40 -3.63 4.24
CA ILE A 135 5.13 -4.34 4.03
C ILE A 135 4.95 -4.59 2.53
N ASN A 136 4.31 -5.72 2.21
CA ASN A 136 3.89 -6.05 0.85
C ASN A 136 2.63 -6.92 0.87
N HIS A 137 2.01 -7.10 -0.31
CA HIS A 137 0.89 -8.02 -0.55
C HIS A 137 -0.33 -7.79 0.35
N ILE A 138 -0.77 -6.52 0.49
CA ILE A 138 -2.03 -6.22 1.18
C ILE A 138 -3.19 -6.75 0.35
N SER A 139 -4.12 -7.48 1.00
CA SER A 139 -5.34 -7.97 0.37
C SER A 139 -6.51 -7.89 1.34
N ILE A 140 -7.54 -7.14 0.96
CA ILE A 140 -8.76 -6.96 1.76
C ILE A 140 -9.65 -8.18 1.59
N SER A 141 -10.27 -8.63 2.69
CA SER A 141 -11.23 -9.75 2.67
C SER A 141 -12.51 -9.37 1.90
N PRO A 142 -13.22 -10.35 1.32
CA PRO A 142 -14.44 -10.08 0.55
C PRO A 142 -15.55 -9.38 1.34
N ASP A 143 -15.57 -9.49 2.67
CA ASP A 143 -16.51 -8.82 3.56
C ASP A 143 -16.04 -7.42 4.02
N GLY A 144 -14.81 -7.00 3.62
CA GLY A 144 -14.23 -5.73 3.99
C GLY A 144 -13.84 -5.58 5.47
N LYS A 145 -13.96 -6.64 6.29
CA LYS A 145 -13.76 -6.55 7.74
C LYS A 145 -12.35 -6.90 8.20
N ARG A 146 -11.53 -7.46 7.33
CA ARG A 146 -10.15 -7.85 7.60
C ARG A 146 -9.30 -7.60 6.36
N PHE A 147 -7.99 -7.58 6.56
CA PHE A 147 -7.06 -7.71 5.46
C PHE A 147 -5.82 -8.48 5.89
N MET A 148 -5.22 -9.19 4.95
CA MET A 148 -3.92 -9.83 5.15
C MET A 148 -2.82 -9.03 4.50
N PHE A 149 -1.59 -9.20 5.00
CA PHE A 149 -0.39 -8.58 4.45
C PHE A 149 0.86 -9.35 4.87
N PHE A 150 1.95 -9.16 4.13
CA PHE A 150 3.26 -9.63 4.57
C PHE A 150 4.00 -8.51 5.29
N HIS A 151 4.41 -8.77 6.53
CA HIS A 151 5.45 -8.03 7.22
C HIS A 151 6.79 -8.69 6.91
N ILE A 152 7.72 -7.92 6.38
CA ILE A 152 8.99 -8.40 5.86
C ILE A 152 10.12 -7.59 6.49
N TRP A 153 11.23 -8.25 6.83
CA TRP A 153 12.43 -7.54 7.31
C TRP A 153 13.70 -8.13 6.72
N THR A 154 14.71 -7.30 6.62
CA THR A 154 16.05 -7.64 6.18
C THR A 154 17.02 -7.65 7.35
N LEU A 155 18.13 -8.37 7.21
CA LEU A 155 19.20 -8.42 8.19
C LEU A 155 20.46 -7.79 7.60
N LYS A 156 21.25 -7.13 8.44
CA LYS A 156 22.55 -6.52 8.04
C LYS A 156 23.49 -7.57 7.49
N GLY A 157 23.95 -7.36 6.26
CA GLY A 157 24.88 -8.27 5.59
C GLY A 157 24.28 -9.57 5.07
N ASP A 158 22.96 -9.77 5.18
CA ASP A 158 22.23 -10.92 4.60
C ASP A 158 21.49 -10.48 3.33
N SER A 159 21.62 -11.27 2.28
CA SER A 159 20.85 -11.05 1.04
C SER A 159 19.41 -11.57 1.10
N HIS A 160 19.07 -12.33 2.14
CA HIS A 160 17.76 -12.91 2.33
C HIS A 160 16.91 -12.02 3.25
N TRP A 161 15.61 -12.06 3.04
CA TRP A 161 14.62 -11.45 3.91
C TRP A 161 13.89 -12.50 4.74
N ARG A 162 13.36 -12.06 5.86
CA ARG A 162 12.41 -12.80 6.68
C ARG A 162 11.02 -12.27 6.44
N THR A 163 10.02 -13.12 6.51
CA THR A 163 8.63 -12.71 6.27
C THR A 163 7.68 -13.47 7.18
N ARG A 164 6.59 -12.83 7.54
CA ARG A 164 5.45 -13.44 8.19
C ARG A 164 4.16 -12.93 7.59
N LEU A 165 3.15 -13.78 7.55
CA LEU A 165 1.80 -13.41 7.17
C LEU A 165 1.08 -12.83 8.38
N CYS A 166 0.48 -11.66 8.20
CA CYS A 166 -0.31 -10.99 9.22
C CYS A 166 -1.74 -10.77 8.73
N VAL A 167 -2.68 -10.76 9.67
CA VAL A 167 -4.08 -10.40 9.42
C VAL A 167 -4.47 -9.30 10.39
N TYR A 168 -4.99 -8.19 9.85
CA TYR A 168 -5.60 -7.13 10.65
C TYR A 168 -7.12 -7.28 10.63
N SER A 169 -7.74 -7.11 11.80
CA SER A 169 -9.20 -7.11 11.97
C SER A 169 -9.71 -5.72 12.33
N PHE A 170 -10.65 -5.18 11.56
CA PHE A 170 -11.32 -3.92 11.86
C PHE A 170 -12.31 -4.03 13.03
N VAL A 171 -12.68 -5.27 13.43
CA VAL A 171 -13.64 -5.50 14.51
C VAL A 171 -13.03 -5.18 15.88
N ASP A 172 -11.77 -5.55 16.08
CA ASP A 172 -11.06 -5.37 17.36
C ASP A 172 -9.78 -4.54 17.26
N GLY A 173 -9.41 -4.12 16.03
CA GLY A 173 -8.24 -3.28 15.79
C GLY A 173 -6.90 -3.98 16.01
N LYS A 174 -6.87 -5.32 15.92
CA LYS A 174 -5.66 -6.11 16.20
C LYS A 174 -5.02 -6.69 14.96
N VAL A 175 -3.73 -6.93 15.07
CA VAL A 175 -2.94 -7.70 14.12
C VAL A 175 -2.66 -9.08 14.72
N ASP A 176 -3.08 -10.12 14.03
CA ASP A 176 -2.70 -11.50 14.31
C ASP A 176 -1.60 -11.94 13.34
N VAL A 177 -0.59 -12.62 13.86
CA VAL A 177 0.46 -13.25 13.06
C VAL A 177 0.04 -14.68 12.76
N LEU A 178 -0.05 -15.02 11.49
CA LEU A 178 -0.24 -16.38 11.02
C LEU A 178 1.13 -16.95 10.64
N GLU A 179 1.44 -18.13 11.08
CA GLU A 179 2.72 -18.80 10.77
C GLU A 179 2.88 -19.09 9.26
#